data_7a6e58ad24ac27093b527ab9bd9ec652
#
_entry.id   7a6e58ad24ac27093b527ab9bd9ec652
#
_cell.length_a   1.000
_cell.length_b   1.000
_cell.length_c   1.000
_cell.angle_alpha   90.00
_cell.angle_beta   90.00
_cell.angle_gamma   90.00
#
_symmetry.space_group_name_H-M   'P 1'
#
loop_
_entity.id
_entity.type
_entity.pdbx_description
1 polymer ?
#
loop_
_entity_poly.entity_id
_entity_poly.type
_entity_poly.pdbx_seq_one_letter_code
_entity_poly.pdbx_strand_id
1 'polypeptide(L)'
;MTATHHPVLRQAGSIVVGTAIGLVPAWLLFGDTALWPATLAAIVAAGAALLVARPRHHDGARVFADTVGAQIDAIMIGAAETSYFVDSVKAKIGADVETASAIVTSSDHNARTTEQIAANVERASQVAHRVREETLAGKAEVDEGLRRISGASGDATVAAAMMADLQQKAKSIAGFTEAISEISARTNLLALNAAIEAARAGEQGRGFAVVAGEVRQLAQRTRAATDEISAMVRTINDQAQQASSGMNSLALAVTEAAGNVQTVHTLLSNIERSSGESEKEIDAIAHASREHVATAQVIADAITRIRDSMLSTDEELPRVASSAMALAERAEIIAGALAEADVVTAHDAIRDAAQQAARDVGRLFEGAIASGRISREALFDRRYRPIPGTNPPKYNTLFDAFTDDVLPPLQEALLAAMPQLAYAGAVDDHGYFPTHNRKFSQPLTGNYDVDIVNNRTKRLFSDRTGKRCGSNTRPFLLQTYKRDTGEVMHDLSAPIYVHGQHWGGFRIGYKSGAH
;
A
#
# COMPACT_ATOMS: atom_id res chain seq x y z
N MET A 1 -44.27 -1.16 57.39
CA MET A 1 -43.35 -2.00 58.20
C MET A 1 -42.25 -2.44 57.27
N THR A 2 -41.07 -2.01 57.54
CA THR A 2 -39.88 -2.01 56.73
C THR A 2 -39.28 -3.41 56.57
N ALA A 3 -39.11 -3.86 55.30
CA ALA A 3 -38.37 -5.07 54.96
C ALA A 3 -36.87 -4.81 55.10
N THR A 4 -36.23 -5.43 56.08
CA THR A 4 -34.78 -5.43 56.27
C THR A 4 -34.11 -6.28 55.21
N HIS A 5 -33.47 -5.65 54.25
CA HIS A 5 -32.58 -6.33 53.29
C HIS A 5 -31.33 -6.87 54.00
N HIS A 6 -31.10 -8.19 53.98
CA HIS A 6 -29.88 -8.80 54.50
C HIS A 6 -28.67 -8.51 53.58
N PRO A 7 -27.62 -7.86 54.11
CA PRO A 7 -26.45 -7.46 53.32
C PRO A 7 -25.58 -8.64 52.83
N VAL A 8 -25.70 -9.82 53.41
CA VAL A 8 -24.87 -11.01 53.12
C VAL A 8 -25.15 -11.63 51.73
N LEU A 9 -26.39 -11.53 51.23
CA LEU A 9 -26.74 -12.07 49.90
C LEU A 9 -26.22 -11.19 48.75
N ARG A 10 -26.10 -9.87 48.99
CA ARG A 10 -25.53 -8.95 47.99
C ARG A 10 -24.00 -9.09 47.86
N GLN A 11 -23.30 -9.44 48.96
CA GLN A 11 -21.88 -9.68 48.97
C GLN A 11 -21.51 -11.04 48.31
N ALA A 12 -22.28 -12.09 48.54
CA ALA A 12 -22.04 -13.40 47.91
C ALA A 12 -22.23 -13.35 46.36
N GLY A 13 -23.28 -12.70 45.87
CA GLY A 13 -23.53 -12.54 44.45
C GLY A 13 -22.45 -11.68 43.74
N SER A 14 -21.98 -10.60 44.37
CA SER A 14 -20.92 -9.77 43.81
C SER A 14 -19.53 -10.42 43.83
N ILE A 15 -19.26 -11.32 44.78
CA ILE A 15 -18.01 -12.09 44.82
C ILE A 15 -17.96 -13.15 43.70
N VAL A 16 -19.07 -13.85 43.45
CA VAL A 16 -19.14 -14.89 42.39
C VAL A 16 -19.08 -14.26 41.00
N VAL A 17 -19.77 -13.12 40.75
CA VAL A 17 -19.72 -12.40 39.48
C VAL A 17 -18.36 -11.71 39.31
N GLY A 18 -17.78 -11.13 40.37
CA GLY A 18 -16.48 -10.49 40.32
C GLY A 18 -15.33 -11.48 40.03
N THR A 19 -15.39 -12.70 40.54
CA THR A 19 -14.41 -13.75 40.27
C THR A 19 -14.56 -14.35 38.88
N ALA A 20 -15.78 -14.52 38.35
CA ALA A 20 -16.00 -14.99 36.98
C ALA A 20 -15.55 -13.98 35.90
N ILE A 21 -15.84 -12.70 36.11
CA ILE A 21 -15.44 -11.62 35.17
C ILE A 21 -13.92 -11.36 35.21
N GLY A 22 -13.27 -11.55 36.38
CA GLY A 22 -11.82 -11.37 36.52
C GLY A 22 -10.97 -12.54 36.02
N LEU A 23 -11.51 -13.76 35.96
CA LEU A 23 -10.76 -14.97 35.59
C LEU A 23 -10.73 -15.24 34.08
N VAL A 24 -11.72 -14.77 33.31
CA VAL A 24 -11.73 -14.90 31.85
C VAL A 24 -10.58 -14.15 31.18
N PRO A 25 -10.29 -12.88 31.50
CA PRO A 25 -9.11 -12.18 30.97
C PRO A 25 -7.79 -12.77 31.44
N ALA A 26 -7.71 -13.29 32.68
CA ALA A 26 -6.50 -13.89 33.23
C ALA A 26 -6.19 -15.26 32.57
N TRP A 27 -7.21 -16.01 32.18
CA TRP A 27 -7.04 -17.29 31.48
C TRP A 27 -6.51 -17.07 30.04
N LEU A 28 -7.00 -16.05 29.33
CA LEU A 28 -6.48 -15.67 28.01
C LEU A 28 -5.01 -15.23 28.05
N LEU A 29 -4.50 -14.80 29.22
CA LEU A 29 -3.13 -14.33 29.40
C LEU A 29 -2.17 -15.40 29.91
N PHE A 30 -2.66 -16.42 30.68
CA PHE A 30 -1.77 -17.34 31.43
C PHE A 30 -1.97 -18.83 31.17
N GLY A 31 -2.95 -19.26 30.36
CA GLY A 31 -3.02 -20.62 29.79
C GLY A 31 -3.12 -21.80 30.76
N ASP A 32 -3.44 -21.58 32.04
CA ASP A 32 -3.42 -22.64 33.04
C ASP A 32 -4.77 -23.35 33.14
N THR A 33 -4.84 -24.57 32.61
CA THR A 33 -6.03 -25.44 32.59
C THR A 33 -6.42 -26.00 33.96
N ALA A 34 -5.58 -25.82 35.00
CA ALA A 34 -5.80 -26.41 36.34
C ALA A 34 -6.80 -25.61 37.20
N LEU A 35 -7.08 -24.36 36.90
CA LEU A 35 -7.97 -23.52 37.72
C LEU A 35 -9.45 -23.77 37.49
N TRP A 36 -9.87 -24.34 36.36
CA TRP A 36 -11.27 -24.58 36.02
C TRP A 36 -11.98 -25.63 36.85
N PRO A 37 -11.39 -26.78 37.19
CA PRO A 37 -12.02 -27.73 38.08
C PRO A 37 -12.25 -27.17 39.49
N ALA A 38 -11.35 -26.32 39.98
CA ALA A 38 -11.44 -25.73 41.30
C ALA A 38 -12.56 -24.68 41.41
N THR A 39 -12.75 -23.85 40.35
CA THR A 39 -13.83 -22.83 40.31
C THR A 39 -15.22 -23.49 40.16
N LEU A 40 -15.34 -24.51 39.31
CA LEU A 40 -16.58 -25.27 39.19
C LEU A 40 -16.91 -26.03 40.49
N ALA A 41 -15.91 -26.66 41.11
CA ALA A 41 -16.05 -27.32 42.40
C ALA A 41 -16.43 -26.33 43.53
N ALA A 42 -15.88 -25.11 43.52
CA ALA A 42 -16.21 -24.07 44.47
C ALA A 42 -17.66 -23.56 44.29
N ILE A 43 -18.15 -23.41 43.05
CA ILE A 43 -19.54 -23.03 42.78
C ILE A 43 -20.50 -24.13 43.20
N VAL A 44 -20.20 -25.38 42.92
CA VAL A 44 -21.00 -26.53 43.33
C VAL A 44 -20.97 -26.72 44.85
N ALA A 45 -19.81 -26.56 45.50
CA ALA A 45 -19.67 -26.64 46.95
C ALA A 45 -20.37 -25.48 47.67
N ALA A 46 -20.32 -24.25 47.15
CA ALA A 46 -21.06 -23.12 47.68
C ALA A 46 -22.59 -23.32 47.55
N GLY A 47 -23.04 -23.89 46.40
CA GLY A 47 -24.43 -24.30 46.20
C GLY A 47 -24.91 -25.37 47.16
N ALA A 48 -24.10 -26.42 47.37
CA ALA A 48 -24.40 -27.52 48.31
C ALA A 48 -24.40 -27.02 49.78
N ALA A 49 -23.49 -26.14 50.16
CA ALA A 49 -23.45 -25.55 51.50
C ALA A 49 -24.68 -24.66 51.78
N LEU A 50 -25.21 -23.97 50.80
CA LEU A 50 -26.45 -23.18 50.91
C LEU A 50 -27.71 -24.08 51.05
N LEU A 51 -27.72 -25.27 50.42
CA LEU A 51 -28.78 -26.24 50.52
C LEU A 51 -28.84 -26.94 51.88
N VAL A 52 -27.67 -27.22 52.50
CA VAL A 52 -27.58 -27.90 53.81
C VAL A 52 -27.90 -26.96 54.97
N ALA A 53 -27.74 -25.64 54.82
CA ALA A 53 -27.83 -24.64 55.88
C ALA A 53 -29.24 -24.09 56.18
N ARG A 54 -30.36 -24.61 55.56
CA ARG A 54 -31.70 -24.04 55.77
C ARG A 54 -32.80 -25.06 56.07
N PRO A 55 -33.62 -24.79 57.13
CA PRO A 55 -34.93 -25.42 57.27
C PRO A 55 -35.96 -24.61 56.46
N ARG A 56 -36.70 -25.32 55.61
CA ARG A 56 -38.04 -25.00 55.07
C ARG A 56 -38.39 -23.56 54.71
N HIS A 57 -38.08 -23.16 53.47
CA HIS A 57 -38.92 -22.23 52.72
C HIS A 57 -38.81 -22.55 51.22
N HIS A 58 -39.95 -22.74 50.55
CA HIS A 58 -40.07 -22.95 49.10
C HIS A 58 -39.42 -21.84 48.26
N ASP A 59 -39.28 -20.64 48.82
CA ASP A 59 -38.64 -19.50 48.15
C ASP A 59 -37.13 -19.68 47.94
N GLY A 60 -36.41 -20.35 48.83
CA GLY A 60 -34.97 -20.55 48.73
C GLY A 60 -34.58 -21.51 47.59
N ALA A 61 -35.39 -22.53 47.33
CA ALA A 61 -35.16 -23.46 46.23
C ALA A 61 -35.42 -22.81 44.86
N ARG A 62 -36.45 -21.95 44.76
CA ARG A 62 -36.71 -21.16 43.52
C ARG A 62 -35.61 -20.18 43.22
N VAL A 63 -35.17 -19.38 44.20
CA VAL A 63 -34.05 -18.42 43.99
C VAL A 63 -32.76 -19.15 43.58
N PHE A 64 -32.51 -20.34 44.14
CA PHE A 64 -31.37 -21.16 43.72
C PHE A 64 -31.52 -21.64 42.27
N ALA A 65 -32.68 -22.14 41.89
CA ALA A 65 -33.00 -22.63 40.56
C ALA A 65 -32.86 -21.52 39.51
N ASP A 66 -33.43 -20.36 39.77
CA ASP A 66 -33.35 -19.19 38.89
C ASP A 66 -31.90 -18.72 38.75
N THR A 67 -31.13 -18.71 39.85
CA THR A 67 -29.74 -18.30 39.83
C THR A 67 -28.86 -19.28 39.02
N VAL A 68 -29.03 -20.58 39.26
CA VAL A 68 -28.27 -21.62 38.54
C VAL A 68 -28.68 -21.69 37.08
N GLY A 69 -29.97 -21.60 36.77
CA GLY A 69 -30.50 -21.54 35.42
C GLY A 69 -29.89 -20.37 34.64
N ALA A 70 -29.91 -19.16 35.21
CA ALA A 70 -29.32 -17.99 34.61
C ALA A 70 -27.79 -18.12 34.36
N GLN A 71 -27.06 -18.79 35.27
CA GLN A 71 -25.63 -19.04 35.08
C GLN A 71 -25.36 -20.08 33.96
N ILE A 72 -26.20 -21.10 33.87
CA ILE A 72 -26.13 -22.09 32.79
C ILE A 72 -26.34 -21.42 31.44
N ASP A 73 -27.36 -20.56 31.34
CA ASP A 73 -27.61 -19.77 30.12
C ASP A 73 -26.43 -18.86 29.76
N ALA A 74 -25.89 -18.16 30.75
CA ALA A 74 -24.71 -17.34 30.54
C ALA A 74 -23.50 -18.15 30.02
N ILE A 75 -23.30 -19.37 30.54
CA ILE A 75 -22.25 -20.27 30.06
C ILE A 75 -22.53 -20.75 28.63
N MET A 76 -23.76 -21.11 28.32
CA MET A 76 -24.14 -21.56 26.97
C MET A 76 -24.00 -20.44 25.95
N ILE A 77 -24.40 -19.22 26.31
CA ILE A 77 -24.27 -18.03 25.48
C ILE A 77 -22.79 -17.72 25.25
N GLY A 78 -21.98 -17.63 26.32
CA GLY A 78 -20.55 -17.35 26.22
C GLY A 78 -19.80 -18.40 25.41
N ALA A 79 -20.19 -19.67 25.49
CA ALA A 79 -19.61 -20.72 24.66
C ALA A 79 -19.96 -20.56 23.17
N ALA A 80 -21.22 -20.21 22.86
CA ALA A 80 -21.64 -19.94 21.49
C ALA A 80 -20.94 -18.70 20.88
N GLU A 81 -20.80 -17.63 21.67
CA GLU A 81 -20.06 -16.44 21.29
C GLU A 81 -18.58 -16.73 21.07
N THR A 82 -17.97 -17.51 21.96
CA THR A 82 -16.56 -17.92 21.84
C THR A 82 -16.32 -18.73 20.57
N SER A 83 -17.20 -19.69 20.26
CA SER A 83 -17.09 -20.46 19.02
C SER A 83 -17.14 -19.57 17.77
N TYR A 84 -18.10 -18.66 17.74
CA TYR A 84 -18.20 -17.69 16.62
C TYR A 84 -16.99 -16.76 16.53
N PHE A 85 -16.48 -16.30 17.68
CA PHE A 85 -15.28 -15.47 17.74
C PHE A 85 -14.08 -16.22 17.17
N VAL A 86 -13.89 -17.49 17.52
CA VAL A 86 -12.83 -18.35 16.97
C VAL A 86 -12.90 -18.42 15.44
N ASP A 87 -14.09 -18.68 14.89
CA ASP A 87 -14.27 -18.73 13.43
C ASP A 87 -13.92 -17.38 12.75
N SER A 88 -14.33 -16.28 13.39
CA SER A 88 -14.02 -14.92 12.91
C SER A 88 -12.51 -14.62 12.96
N VAL A 89 -11.83 -15.00 14.05
CA VAL A 89 -10.37 -14.83 14.20
C VAL A 89 -9.63 -15.69 13.17
N LYS A 90 -10.07 -16.92 12.95
CA LYS A 90 -9.49 -17.82 11.94
C LYS A 90 -9.56 -17.24 10.53
N ALA A 91 -10.72 -16.69 10.15
CA ALA A 91 -10.90 -16.03 8.87
C ALA A 91 -9.96 -14.81 8.72
N LYS A 92 -9.81 -14.04 9.81
CA LYS A 92 -8.92 -12.88 9.84
C LYS A 92 -7.45 -13.29 9.73
N ILE A 93 -7.01 -14.32 10.46
CA ILE A 93 -5.64 -14.85 10.35
C ILE A 93 -5.32 -15.26 8.91
N GLY A 94 -6.26 -15.93 8.22
CA GLY A 94 -6.07 -16.30 6.82
C GLY A 94 -5.76 -15.10 5.92
N ALA A 95 -6.53 -14.02 6.05
CA ALA A 95 -6.32 -12.78 5.29
C ALA A 95 -5.01 -12.07 5.67
N ASP A 96 -4.68 -12.06 6.98
CA ASP A 96 -3.47 -11.42 7.48
C ASP A 96 -2.20 -12.18 7.04
N VAL A 97 -2.23 -13.51 6.98
CA VAL A 97 -1.14 -14.37 6.45
C VAL A 97 -0.92 -14.10 4.96
N GLU A 98 -1.97 -13.95 4.17
CA GLU A 98 -1.86 -13.56 2.76
C GLU A 98 -1.22 -12.17 2.61
N THR A 99 -1.66 -11.22 3.42
CA THR A 99 -1.10 -9.86 3.47
C THR A 99 0.39 -9.89 3.85
N ALA A 100 0.76 -10.65 4.87
CA ALA A 100 2.15 -10.84 5.29
C ALA A 100 3.02 -11.39 4.15
N SER A 101 2.53 -12.38 3.42
CA SER A 101 3.23 -12.95 2.26
C SER A 101 3.44 -11.92 1.14
N ALA A 102 2.44 -11.07 0.88
CA ALA A 102 2.55 -9.99 -0.09
C ALA A 102 3.60 -8.94 0.33
N ILE A 103 3.68 -8.60 1.63
CA ILE A 103 4.68 -7.67 2.15
C ILE A 103 6.10 -8.23 2.00
N VAL A 104 6.33 -9.53 2.29
CA VAL A 104 7.64 -10.18 2.08
C VAL A 104 8.05 -10.10 0.62
N THR A 105 7.14 -10.42 -0.30
CA THR A 105 7.40 -10.32 -1.75
C THR A 105 7.73 -8.88 -2.17
N SER A 106 7.01 -7.90 -1.63
CA SER A 106 7.27 -6.48 -1.89
C SER A 106 8.62 -6.03 -1.34
N SER A 107 9.02 -6.52 -0.16
CA SER A 107 10.32 -6.22 0.45
C SER A 107 11.48 -6.79 -0.37
N ASP A 108 11.35 -8.01 -0.88
CA ASP A 108 12.35 -8.61 -1.80
C ASP A 108 12.44 -7.81 -3.11
N HIS A 109 11.31 -7.39 -3.67
CA HIS A 109 11.30 -6.53 -4.85
C HIS A 109 11.98 -5.18 -4.58
N ASN A 110 11.72 -4.56 -3.43
CA ASN A 110 12.36 -3.31 -3.03
C ASN A 110 13.89 -3.49 -2.88
N ALA A 111 14.34 -4.59 -2.28
CA ALA A 111 15.76 -4.88 -2.16
C ALA A 111 16.44 -4.96 -3.52
N ARG A 112 15.88 -5.72 -4.47
CA ARG A 112 16.39 -5.83 -5.85
C ARG A 112 16.38 -4.51 -6.60
N THR A 113 15.31 -3.72 -6.45
CA THR A 113 15.24 -2.37 -7.06
C THR A 113 16.34 -1.47 -6.50
N THR A 114 16.60 -1.56 -5.22
CA THR A 114 17.65 -0.77 -4.55
C THR A 114 19.05 -1.22 -4.99
N GLU A 115 19.28 -2.50 -5.25
CA GLU A 115 20.52 -3.01 -5.86
C GLU A 115 20.74 -2.43 -7.27
N GLN A 116 19.67 -2.33 -8.08
CA GLN A 116 19.73 -1.68 -9.39
C GLN A 116 20.05 -0.18 -9.26
N ILE A 117 19.49 0.51 -8.27
CA ILE A 117 19.83 1.91 -7.96
C ILE A 117 21.32 2.01 -7.61
N ALA A 118 21.85 1.14 -6.77
CA ALA A 118 23.27 1.12 -6.40
C ALA A 118 24.18 0.94 -7.62
N ALA A 119 23.83 0.06 -8.56
CA ALA A 119 24.55 -0.11 -9.81
C ALA A 119 24.47 1.13 -10.74
N ASN A 120 23.35 1.86 -10.72
CA ASN A 120 23.20 3.12 -11.46
C ASN A 120 24.04 4.23 -10.83
N VAL A 121 24.08 4.30 -9.52
CA VAL A 121 24.89 5.24 -8.73
C VAL A 121 26.37 5.05 -9.03
N GLU A 122 26.85 3.83 -9.07
CA GLU A 122 28.26 3.54 -9.46
C GLU A 122 28.58 4.06 -10.87
N ARG A 123 27.67 3.82 -11.84
CA ARG A 123 27.85 4.35 -13.20
C ARG A 123 27.80 5.87 -13.25
N ALA A 124 26.92 6.49 -12.48
CA ALA A 124 26.84 7.94 -12.39
C ALA A 124 28.12 8.54 -11.76
N SER A 125 28.70 7.90 -10.76
CA SER A 125 29.98 8.29 -10.17
C SER A 125 31.11 8.28 -11.21
N GLN A 126 31.21 7.20 -11.99
CA GLN A 126 32.20 7.11 -13.06
C GLN A 126 32.04 8.19 -14.13
N VAL A 127 30.78 8.56 -14.47
CA VAL A 127 30.49 9.65 -15.41
C VAL A 127 30.90 11.00 -14.81
N ALA A 128 30.53 11.28 -13.57
CA ALA A 128 30.88 12.54 -12.90
C ALA A 128 32.40 12.73 -12.81
N HIS A 129 33.12 11.66 -12.47
CA HIS A 129 34.58 11.67 -12.42
C HIS A 129 35.20 11.98 -13.79
N ARG A 130 34.72 11.33 -14.84
CA ARG A 130 35.17 11.57 -16.22
C ARG A 130 34.90 13.01 -16.66
N VAL A 131 33.70 13.53 -16.42
CA VAL A 131 33.34 14.93 -16.73
C VAL A 131 34.28 15.90 -16.03
N ARG A 132 34.63 15.62 -14.77
CA ARG A 132 35.59 16.44 -14.04
C ARG A 132 36.99 16.41 -14.65
N GLU A 133 37.50 15.21 -15.01
CA GLU A 133 38.81 15.08 -15.67
C GLU A 133 38.85 15.80 -17.02
N GLU A 134 37.84 15.63 -17.88
CA GLU A 134 37.71 16.31 -19.15
C GLU A 134 37.62 17.82 -18.98
N THR A 135 36.93 18.29 -17.95
CA THR A 135 36.80 19.71 -17.62
C THR A 135 38.14 20.32 -17.21
N LEU A 136 38.90 19.60 -16.37
CA LEU A 136 40.25 20.03 -15.95
C LEU A 136 41.21 20.09 -17.15
N ALA A 137 41.18 19.11 -18.03
CA ALA A 137 41.95 19.11 -19.28
C ALA A 137 41.55 20.30 -20.20
N GLY A 138 40.23 20.52 -20.35
CA GLY A 138 39.71 21.64 -21.13
C GLY A 138 40.14 23.02 -20.58
N LYS A 139 40.15 23.16 -19.24
CA LYS A 139 40.67 24.42 -18.61
C LYS A 139 42.13 24.64 -18.92
N ALA A 140 42.98 23.62 -18.88
CA ALA A 140 44.39 23.73 -19.23
C ALA A 140 44.60 24.17 -20.68
N GLU A 141 43.82 23.66 -21.62
CA GLU A 141 43.84 24.10 -23.03
C GLU A 141 43.37 25.57 -23.21
N VAL A 142 42.33 25.95 -22.46
CA VAL A 142 41.81 27.34 -22.47
C VAL A 142 42.87 28.31 -21.94
N ASP A 143 43.56 27.98 -20.85
CA ASP A 143 44.63 28.79 -20.29
C ASP A 143 45.81 28.93 -21.24
N GLU A 144 46.19 27.88 -21.97
CA GLU A 144 47.19 27.95 -23.01
C GLU A 144 46.72 28.82 -24.20
N GLY A 145 45.42 28.66 -24.57
CA GLY A 145 44.79 29.53 -25.60
C GLY A 145 44.86 31.01 -25.23
N LEU A 146 44.54 31.35 -23.97
CA LEU A 146 44.65 32.73 -23.48
C LEU A 146 46.08 33.29 -23.55
N ARG A 147 47.10 32.47 -23.21
CA ARG A 147 48.51 32.89 -23.34
C ARG A 147 48.87 33.17 -24.78
N ARG A 148 48.49 32.32 -25.74
CA ARG A 148 48.74 32.54 -27.18
C ARG A 148 48.03 33.77 -27.73
N ILE A 149 46.77 33.97 -27.33
CA ILE A 149 45.99 35.14 -27.70
C ILE A 149 46.64 36.43 -27.17
N SER A 150 47.10 36.42 -25.91
CA SER A 150 47.83 37.55 -25.31
C SER A 150 49.16 37.87 -26.07
N GLY A 151 49.90 36.82 -26.47
CA GLY A 151 51.09 36.95 -27.32
C GLY A 151 50.77 37.61 -28.67
N ALA A 152 49.74 37.10 -29.38
CA ALA A 152 49.30 37.62 -30.63
C ALA A 152 48.88 39.11 -30.57
N SER A 153 48.23 39.52 -29.46
CA SER A 153 47.89 40.93 -29.20
C SER A 153 49.13 41.78 -29.05
N GLY A 154 50.13 41.27 -28.31
CA GLY A 154 51.45 41.98 -28.20
C GLY A 154 52.13 42.12 -29.54
N ASP A 155 52.20 41.07 -30.33
CA ASP A 155 52.84 41.08 -31.68
C ASP A 155 52.15 42.10 -32.65
N ALA A 156 50.78 42.08 -32.61
CA ALA A 156 50.03 43.07 -33.42
C ALA A 156 50.31 44.51 -33.01
N THR A 157 50.47 44.79 -31.72
CA THR A 157 50.81 46.11 -31.20
C THR A 157 52.23 46.56 -31.63
N VAL A 158 53.19 45.63 -31.55
CA VAL A 158 54.56 45.86 -32.00
C VAL A 158 54.62 46.12 -33.52
N ALA A 159 53.88 45.33 -34.31
CA ALA A 159 53.79 45.48 -35.73
C ALA A 159 53.17 46.84 -36.14
N ALA A 160 52.10 47.28 -35.43
CA ALA A 160 51.48 48.59 -35.64
C ALA A 160 52.49 49.74 -35.37
N ALA A 161 53.30 49.63 -34.30
CA ALA A 161 54.34 50.61 -33.98
C ALA A 161 55.44 50.64 -35.05
N MET A 162 55.87 49.48 -35.60
CA MET A 162 56.81 49.42 -36.70
C MET A 162 56.26 50.06 -37.98
N MET A 163 54.99 49.94 -38.30
CA MET A 163 54.34 50.56 -39.45
C MET A 163 54.27 52.10 -39.27
N ALA A 164 54.01 52.57 -38.04
CA ALA A 164 54.07 54.03 -37.77
C ALA A 164 55.47 54.60 -37.92
N ASP A 165 56.54 53.90 -37.51
CA ASP A 165 57.93 54.28 -37.71
C ASP A 165 58.29 54.32 -39.22
N LEU A 166 57.85 53.30 -40.00
CA LEU A 166 58.02 53.24 -41.43
C LEU A 166 57.35 54.42 -42.12
N GLN A 167 56.14 54.80 -41.74
CA GLN A 167 55.46 56.03 -42.27
C GLN A 167 56.24 57.30 -41.98
N GLN A 168 56.78 57.42 -40.75
CA GLN A 168 57.59 58.56 -40.37
C GLN A 168 58.88 58.65 -41.20
N LYS A 169 59.55 57.50 -41.43
CA LYS A 169 60.75 57.45 -42.31
C LYS A 169 60.41 57.78 -43.79
N ALA A 170 59.28 57.22 -44.29
CA ALA A 170 58.82 57.53 -45.64
C ALA A 170 58.52 59.03 -45.82
N LYS A 171 57.86 59.63 -44.83
CA LYS A 171 57.63 61.12 -44.84
C LYS A 171 58.91 61.93 -44.86
N SER A 172 59.92 61.49 -44.10
CA SER A 172 61.25 62.18 -44.14
C SER A 172 61.93 62.06 -45.50
N ILE A 173 61.88 60.85 -46.15
CA ILE A 173 62.42 60.65 -47.50
C ILE A 173 61.68 61.49 -48.51
N ALA A 174 60.33 61.61 -48.41
CA ALA A 174 59.55 62.50 -49.27
C ALA A 174 60.06 63.99 -49.21
N GLY A 175 60.33 64.49 -47.99
CA GLY A 175 60.89 65.82 -47.79
C GLY A 175 62.28 65.99 -48.43
N PHE A 176 63.15 64.98 -48.28
CA PHE A 176 64.48 65.06 -48.97
C PHE A 176 64.34 65.01 -50.50
N THR A 177 63.44 64.16 -51.00
CA THR A 177 63.21 64.04 -52.45
C THR A 177 62.67 65.32 -53.05
N GLU A 178 61.77 66.01 -52.34
CA GLU A 178 61.24 67.33 -52.72
C GLU A 178 62.33 68.38 -52.76
N ALA A 179 63.20 68.44 -51.75
CA ALA A 179 64.34 69.35 -51.72
C ALA A 179 65.32 69.12 -52.89
N ILE A 180 65.63 67.85 -53.24
CA ILE A 180 66.47 67.48 -54.36
C ILE A 180 65.82 67.89 -55.71
N SER A 181 64.49 67.67 -55.84
CA SER A 181 63.73 68.09 -57.02
C SER A 181 63.77 69.59 -57.20
N GLU A 182 63.68 70.42 -56.13
CA GLU A 182 63.82 71.87 -56.17
C GLU A 182 65.23 72.27 -56.57
N ILE A 183 66.29 71.65 -55.97
CA ILE A 183 67.69 71.89 -56.36
C ILE A 183 67.90 71.59 -57.87
N SER A 184 67.34 70.44 -58.30
CA SER A 184 67.43 70.03 -59.71
C SER A 184 66.76 71.05 -60.66
N ALA A 185 65.56 71.54 -60.24
CA ALA A 185 64.86 72.61 -61.01
C ALA A 185 65.68 73.93 -61.10
N ARG A 186 66.27 74.37 -59.98
CA ARG A 186 67.13 75.52 -59.92
C ARG A 186 68.39 75.30 -60.75
N THR A 187 69.01 74.13 -60.67
CA THR A 187 70.19 73.75 -61.45
C THR A 187 69.91 73.78 -62.97
N ASN A 188 68.73 73.24 -63.36
CA ASN A 188 68.27 73.28 -64.75
C ASN A 188 68.11 74.71 -65.28
N LEU A 189 67.56 75.64 -64.44
CA LEU A 189 67.43 77.04 -64.77
C LEU A 189 68.81 77.74 -64.86
N LEU A 190 69.75 77.47 -63.93
CA LEU A 190 71.11 77.97 -63.96
C LEU A 190 71.85 77.49 -65.22
N ALA A 191 71.72 76.21 -65.53
CA ALA A 191 72.32 75.60 -66.71
C ALA A 191 71.73 76.18 -68.02
N LEU A 192 70.40 76.45 -68.03
CA LEU A 192 69.76 77.15 -69.18
C LEU A 192 70.29 78.56 -69.35
N ASN A 193 70.41 79.31 -68.26
CA ASN A 193 70.98 80.69 -68.32
C ASN A 193 72.42 80.64 -68.76
N ALA A 194 73.26 79.70 -68.29
CA ALA A 194 74.64 79.52 -68.74
C ALA A 194 74.72 79.13 -70.23
N ALA A 195 73.83 78.28 -70.73
CA ALA A 195 73.74 77.89 -72.13
C ALA A 195 73.37 79.10 -73.03
N ILE A 196 72.43 79.92 -72.53
CA ILE A 196 72.03 81.15 -73.21
C ILE A 196 73.23 82.10 -73.30
N GLU A 197 74.01 82.39 -72.27
CA GLU A 197 75.14 83.29 -72.24
C GLU A 197 76.31 82.68 -73.00
N ALA A 198 76.53 81.41 -73.01
CA ALA A 198 77.51 80.71 -73.82
C ALA A 198 77.20 80.84 -75.33
N ALA A 199 75.90 80.76 -75.71
CA ALA A 199 75.48 81.04 -77.09
C ALA A 199 75.68 82.49 -77.47
N ARG A 200 75.53 83.37 -76.49
CA ARG A 200 75.71 84.81 -76.65
C ARG A 200 77.20 85.20 -76.87
N ALA A 201 78.16 84.43 -76.30
CA ALA A 201 79.59 84.59 -76.44
C ALA A 201 80.15 84.06 -77.79
N GLY A 202 79.32 83.43 -78.63
CA GLY A 202 79.70 82.99 -79.97
C GLY A 202 80.73 81.84 -79.92
N GLU A 203 81.81 81.97 -80.87
CA GLU A 203 82.84 80.91 -80.94
C GLU A 203 83.64 80.71 -79.64
N GLN A 204 83.78 81.68 -78.80
CA GLN A 204 84.49 81.68 -77.52
C GLN A 204 83.66 80.89 -76.40
N GLY A 205 82.39 80.78 -76.58
CA GLY A 205 81.52 80.20 -75.66
C GLY A 205 81.25 78.69 -75.94
N ARG A 206 81.70 78.05 -77.03
CA ARG A 206 81.34 76.67 -77.41
C ARG A 206 81.63 75.61 -76.35
N GLY A 207 82.77 75.64 -75.65
CA GLY A 207 83.11 74.71 -74.59
C GLY A 207 82.18 74.84 -73.39
N PHE A 208 81.81 76.10 -73.00
CA PHE A 208 80.82 76.36 -71.92
C PHE A 208 79.42 75.98 -72.33
N ALA A 209 79.01 76.03 -73.56
CA ALA A 209 77.67 75.59 -74.01
C ALA A 209 77.52 74.11 -73.92
N VAL A 210 78.58 73.28 -74.21
CA VAL A 210 78.53 71.81 -74.01
C VAL A 210 78.43 71.45 -72.55
N VAL A 211 79.20 72.06 -71.64
CA VAL A 211 79.13 71.84 -70.20
C VAL A 211 77.75 72.25 -69.66
N ALA A 212 77.23 73.39 -70.06
CA ALA A 212 75.90 73.85 -69.67
C ALA A 212 74.80 72.87 -70.15
N GLY A 213 74.96 72.36 -71.40
CA GLY A 213 74.08 71.33 -71.92
C GLY A 213 74.08 70.01 -71.07
N GLU A 214 75.29 69.56 -70.70
CA GLU A 214 75.45 68.37 -69.90
C GLU A 214 74.90 68.54 -68.48
N VAL A 215 75.19 69.72 -67.83
CA VAL A 215 74.60 70.00 -66.50
C VAL A 215 73.08 70.09 -66.57
N ARG A 216 72.53 70.63 -67.65
CA ARG A 216 71.09 70.72 -67.90
C ARG A 216 70.48 69.32 -68.02
N GLN A 217 71.11 68.47 -68.81
CA GLN A 217 70.65 67.05 -68.96
C GLN A 217 70.75 66.31 -67.66
N LEU A 218 71.83 66.45 -66.88
CA LEU A 218 71.97 65.84 -65.57
C LEU A 218 70.89 66.31 -64.60
N ALA A 219 70.58 67.63 -64.59
CA ALA A 219 69.48 68.17 -63.75
C ALA A 219 68.14 67.61 -64.17
N GLN A 220 67.85 67.46 -65.48
CA GLN A 220 66.61 66.82 -65.93
C GLN A 220 66.53 65.32 -65.53
N ARG A 221 67.63 64.58 -65.67
CA ARG A 221 67.72 63.20 -65.23
C ARG A 221 67.54 63.07 -63.71
N THR A 222 68.14 63.95 -62.92
CA THR A 222 68.00 64.00 -61.47
C THR A 222 66.54 64.27 -61.08
N ARG A 223 65.86 65.16 -61.76
CA ARG A 223 64.45 65.45 -61.54
C ARG A 223 63.57 64.23 -61.85
N ALA A 224 63.78 63.61 -62.99
CA ALA A 224 63.03 62.38 -63.33
C ALA A 224 63.21 61.28 -62.27
N ALA A 225 64.45 61.04 -61.79
CA ALA A 225 64.73 60.07 -60.72
C ALA A 225 64.06 60.46 -59.40
N THR A 226 64.03 61.77 -59.05
CA THR A 226 63.34 62.20 -57.83
C THR A 226 61.79 62.03 -57.93
N ASP A 227 61.23 62.26 -59.14
CA ASP A 227 59.78 62.04 -59.35
C ASP A 227 59.46 60.57 -59.23
N GLU A 228 60.28 59.60 -59.68
CA GLU A 228 60.13 58.16 -59.50
C GLU A 228 60.26 57.78 -58.03
N ILE A 229 61.27 58.31 -57.31
CA ILE A 229 61.43 58.06 -55.84
C ILE A 229 60.21 58.59 -55.10
N SER A 230 59.70 59.79 -55.43
CA SER A 230 58.49 60.34 -54.79
C SER A 230 57.25 59.51 -55.03
N ALA A 231 57.12 58.89 -56.20
CA ALA A 231 56.02 57.90 -56.44
C ALA A 231 56.19 56.65 -55.61
N MET A 232 57.41 56.09 -55.52
CA MET A 232 57.66 54.90 -54.66
C MET A 232 57.40 55.20 -53.18
N VAL A 233 57.84 56.37 -52.69
CA VAL A 233 57.63 56.75 -51.29
C VAL A 233 56.14 56.92 -50.95
N ARG A 234 55.33 57.47 -51.86
CA ARG A 234 53.87 57.52 -51.68
C ARG A 234 53.28 56.11 -51.56
N THR A 235 53.69 55.21 -52.46
CA THR A 235 53.25 53.84 -52.43
C THR A 235 53.63 53.14 -51.08
N ILE A 236 54.85 53.34 -50.59
CA ILE A 236 55.31 52.82 -49.29
C ILE A 236 54.45 53.37 -48.14
N ASN A 237 54.18 54.72 -48.18
CA ASN A 237 53.35 55.33 -47.16
C ASN A 237 51.92 54.78 -47.14
N ASP A 238 51.28 54.56 -48.30
CA ASP A 238 49.94 54.02 -48.44
C ASP A 238 49.89 52.56 -47.97
N GLN A 239 50.90 51.78 -48.36
CA GLN A 239 51.02 50.40 -47.89
C GLN A 239 51.24 50.32 -46.37
N ALA A 240 52.07 51.17 -45.80
CA ALA A 240 52.29 51.21 -44.35
C ALA A 240 51.01 51.64 -43.59
N GLN A 241 50.26 52.61 -44.17
CA GLN A 241 48.95 53.01 -43.60
C GLN A 241 47.95 51.88 -43.62
N GLN A 242 47.83 51.13 -44.72
CA GLN A 242 46.94 49.97 -44.81
C GLN A 242 47.34 48.87 -43.84
N ALA A 243 48.65 48.56 -43.76
CA ALA A 243 49.16 47.55 -42.80
C ALA A 243 48.91 48.00 -41.35
N SER A 244 49.11 49.28 -40.99
CA SER A 244 48.79 49.77 -39.64
C SER A 244 47.29 49.62 -39.29
N SER A 245 46.42 50.00 -40.26
CA SER A 245 44.97 49.81 -40.07
C SER A 245 44.60 48.33 -39.90
N GLY A 246 45.21 47.42 -40.66
CA GLY A 246 45.05 46.01 -40.56
C GLY A 246 45.49 45.49 -39.18
N MET A 247 46.64 45.97 -38.66
CA MET A 247 47.12 45.57 -37.32
C MET A 247 46.19 46.05 -36.20
N ASN A 248 45.64 47.23 -36.30
CA ASN A 248 44.64 47.74 -35.33
C ASN A 248 43.36 46.91 -35.36
N SER A 249 42.86 46.55 -36.53
CA SER A 249 41.70 45.67 -36.67
C SER A 249 41.99 44.27 -36.09
N LEU A 250 43.19 43.75 -36.32
CA LEU A 250 43.63 42.46 -35.72
C LEU A 250 43.69 42.55 -34.18
N ALA A 251 44.24 43.63 -33.62
CA ALA A 251 44.31 43.82 -32.17
C ALA A 251 42.89 43.83 -31.52
N LEU A 252 41.92 44.47 -32.18
CA LEU A 252 40.51 44.44 -31.69
C LEU A 252 39.93 43.07 -31.77
N ALA A 253 40.09 42.33 -32.87
CA ALA A 253 39.56 40.95 -33.02
C ALA A 253 40.21 39.98 -32.01
N VAL A 254 41.52 40.14 -31.74
CA VAL A 254 42.25 39.38 -30.74
C VAL A 254 41.73 39.68 -29.32
N THR A 255 41.38 40.90 -29.00
CA THR A 255 40.80 41.31 -27.71
C THR A 255 39.41 40.72 -27.54
N GLU A 256 38.59 40.74 -28.58
CA GLU A 256 37.26 40.09 -28.55
C GLU A 256 37.39 38.56 -28.36
N ALA A 257 38.30 37.91 -29.07
CA ALA A 257 38.59 36.47 -28.90
C ALA A 257 39.02 36.14 -27.47
N ALA A 258 39.87 36.98 -26.85
CA ALA A 258 40.25 36.82 -25.44
C ALA A 258 39.04 36.84 -24.50
N GLY A 259 38.08 37.79 -24.73
CA GLY A 259 36.84 37.88 -23.97
C GLY A 259 35.97 36.61 -24.10
N ASN A 260 35.86 36.10 -25.32
CA ASN A 260 35.11 34.84 -25.58
C ASN A 260 35.76 33.62 -24.88
N VAL A 261 37.09 33.49 -24.97
CA VAL A 261 37.83 32.40 -24.31
C VAL A 261 37.77 32.53 -22.78
N GLN A 262 37.77 33.74 -22.22
CA GLN A 262 37.55 33.96 -20.79
C GLN A 262 36.14 33.50 -20.34
N THR A 263 35.14 33.71 -21.18
CA THR A 263 33.78 33.20 -20.92
C THR A 263 33.76 31.68 -20.88
N VAL A 264 34.45 31.01 -21.84
CA VAL A 264 34.58 29.52 -21.82
C VAL A 264 35.29 29.06 -20.56
N HIS A 265 36.35 29.73 -20.09
CA HIS A 265 37.01 29.41 -18.84
C HIS A 265 36.04 29.44 -17.64
N THR A 266 35.17 30.44 -17.58
CA THR A 266 34.15 30.57 -16.53
C THR A 266 33.13 29.45 -16.61
N LEU A 267 32.66 29.07 -17.79
CA LEU A 267 31.74 27.95 -17.98
C LEU A 267 32.35 26.62 -17.53
N LEU A 268 33.60 26.35 -17.90
CA LEU A 268 34.32 25.16 -17.44
C LEU A 268 34.46 25.12 -15.92
N SER A 269 34.73 26.25 -15.28
CA SER A 269 34.79 26.35 -13.81
C SER A 269 33.44 26.04 -13.15
N ASN A 270 32.33 26.45 -13.77
CA ASN A 270 31.00 26.10 -13.30
C ASN A 270 30.70 24.58 -13.47
N ILE A 271 31.12 23.98 -14.59
CA ILE A 271 30.98 22.55 -14.84
C ILE A 271 31.77 21.74 -13.80
N GLU A 272 33.02 22.13 -13.52
CA GLU A 272 33.85 21.51 -12.49
C GLU A 272 33.18 21.53 -11.12
N ARG A 273 32.64 22.69 -10.72
CA ARG A 273 31.91 22.85 -9.46
C ARG A 273 30.66 21.95 -9.42
N SER A 274 29.85 21.98 -10.50
CA SER A 274 28.64 21.17 -10.57
C SER A 274 28.94 19.66 -10.57
N SER A 275 30.03 19.21 -11.21
CA SER A 275 30.48 17.81 -11.12
C SER A 275 30.86 17.42 -9.71
N GLY A 276 31.57 18.28 -8.96
CA GLY A 276 31.91 18.02 -7.56
C GLY A 276 30.71 18.00 -6.61
N GLU A 277 29.68 18.79 -6.89
CA GLU A 277 28.40 18.73 -6.19
C GLU A 277 27.67 17.41 -6.52
N SER A 278 27.63 17.01 -7.80
CA SER A 278 27.05 15.74 -8.23
C SER A 278 27.73 14.52 -7.60
N GLU A 279 29.07 14.53 -7.46
CA GLU A 279 29.80 13.45 -6.75
C GLU A 279 29.29 13.29 -5.30
N LYS A 280 29.05 14.38 -4.56
CA LYS A 280 28.55 14.32 -3.19
C LYS A 280 27.12 13.78 -3.12
N GLU A 281 26.25 14.19 -4.04
CA GLU A 281 24.87 13.66 -4.11
C GLU A 281 24.87 12.17 -4.45
N ILE A 282 25.74 11.73 -5.36
CA ILE A 282 25.90 10.34 -5.74
C ILE A 282 26.35 9.51 -4.52
N ASP A 283 27.31 9.98 -3.73
CA ASP A 283 27.74 9.30 -2.51
C ASP A 283 26.62 9.19 -1.47
N ALA A 284 25.81 10.25 -1.31
CA ALA A 284 24.65 10.23 -0.43
C ALA A 284 23.61 9.20 -0.87
N ILE A 285 23.33 9.10 -2.18
CA ILE A 285 22.41 8.08 -2.74
C ILE A 285 22.99 6.68 -2.53
N ALA A 286 24.30 6.48 -2.71
CA ALA A 286 24.95 5.19 -2.45
C ALA A 286 24.80 4.75 -0.99
N HIS A 287 24.93 5.68 -0.05
CA HIS A 287 24.74 5.40 1.38
C HIS A 287 23.27 5.02 1.68
N ALA A 288 22.32 5.86 1.21
CA ALA A 288 20.90 5.62 1.39
C ALA A 288 20.45 4.28 0.78
N SER A 289 21.00 3.90 -0.39
CA SER A 289 20.69 2.61 -1.03
C SER A 289 21.13 1.43 -0.16
N ARG A 290 22.29 1.49 0.45
CA ARG A 290 22.76 0.42 1.39
C ARG A 290 21.86 0.30 2.62
N GLU A 291 21.43 1.41 3.18
CA GLU A 291 20.49 1.44 4.32
C GLU A 291 19.11 0.87 3.93
N HIS A 292 18.63 1.19 2.72
CA HIS A 292 17.36 0.66 2.21
C HIS A 292 17.37 -0.86 2.05
N VAL A 293 18.44 -1.45 1.52
CA VAL A 293 18.58 -2.92 1.43
C VAL A 293 18.52 -3.56 2.83
N ALA A 294 19.29 -3.01 3.78
CA ALA A 294 19.27 -3.51 5.16
C ALA A 294 17.89 -3.39 5.80
N THR A 295 17.20 -2.27 5.58
CA THR A 295 15.84 -2.04 6.09
C THR A 295 14.83 -3.01 5.46
N ALA A 296 14.90 -3.25 4.14
CA ALA A 296 14.04 -4.23 3.47
C ALA A 296 14.21 -5.63 4.05
N GLN A 297 15.43 -6.04 4.36
CA GLN A 297 15.69 -7.33 5.00
C GLN A 297 15.09 -7.39 6.41
N VAL A 298 15.25 -6.35 7.23
CA VAL A 298 14.66 -6.29 8.58
C VAL A 298 13.13 -6.38 8.52
N ILE A 299 12.50 -5.70 7.54
CA ILE A 299 11.06 -5.79 7.33
C ILE A 299 10.65 -7.22 6.96
N ALA A 300 11.33 -7.85 6.01
CA ALA A 300 11.03 -9.22 5.58
C ALA A 300 11.14 -10.22 6.75
N ASP A 301 12.16 -10.10 7.58
CA ASP A 301 12.37 -10.95 8.75
C ASP A 301 11.30 -10.70 9.83
N ALA A 302 10.92 -9.44 10.06
CA ALA A 302 9.87 -9.09 11.02
C ALA A 302 8.51 -9.63 10.59
N ILE A 303 8.14 -9.47 9.31
CA ILE A 303 6.88 -9.98 8.75
C ILE A 303 6.85 -11.51 8.75
N THR A 304 7.98 -12.16 8.49
CA THR A 304 8.07 -13.62 8.60
C THR A 304 7.77 -14.09 10.02
N ARG A 305 8.32 -13.44 11.05
CA ARG A 305 8.00 -13.76 12.45
C ARG A 305 6.54 -13.50 12.80
N ILE A 306 5.95 -12.42 12.28
CA ILE A 306 4.51 -12.12 12.48
C ILE A 306 3.66 -13.24 11.86
N ARG A 307 3.95 -13.63 10.62
CA ARG A 307 3.26 -14.73 9.93
C ARG A 307 3.35 -16.03 10.73
N ASP A 308 4.53 -16.38 11.21
CA ASP A 308 4.74 -17.62 11.97
C ASP A 308 3.99 -17.58 13.32
N SER A 309 3.90 -16.42 13.98
CA SER A 309 3.08 -16.21 15.17
C SER A 309 1.58 -16.35 14.87
N MET A 310 1.12 -15.84 13.72
CA MET A 310 -0.28 -16.00 13.28
C MET A 310 -0.62 -17.46 13.00
N LEU A 311 0.26 -18.21 12.34
CA LEU A 311 0.08 -19.65 12.10
C LEU A 311 0.05 -20.43 13.41
N SER A 312 0.92 -20.12 14.37
CA SER A 312 0.88 -20.71 15.72
C SER A 312 -0.45 -20.41 16.44
N THR A 313 -0.96 -19.19 16.29
CA THR A 313 -2.27 -18.82 16.84
C THR A 313 -3.39 -19.63 16.17
N ASP A 314 -3.36 -19.82 14.84
CA ASP A 314 -4.35 -20.64 14.11
C ASP A 314 -4.37 -22.09 14.58
N GLU A 315 -3.21 -22.65 14.93
CA GLU A 315 -3.09 -24.00 15.51
C GLU A 315 -3.72 -24.14 16.92
N GLU A 316 -3.77 -23.04 17.69
CA GLU A 316 -4.36 -23.03 19.03
C GLU A 316 -5.89 -22.83 19.02
N LEU A 317 -6.43 -22.13 18.01
CA LEU A 317 -7.87 -21.83 17.91
C LEU A 317 -8.78 -23.05 18.00
N PRO A 318 -8.49 -24.22 17.39
CA PRO A 318 -9.31 -25.43 17.55
C PRO A 318 -9.42 -25.91 18.99
N ARG A 319 -8.40 -25.70 19.81
CA ARG A 319 -8.44 -26.06 21.25
C ARG A 319 -9.40 -25.15 22.01
N VAL A 320 -9.40 -23.86 21.71
CA VAL A 320 -10.34 -22.89 22.30
C VAL A 320 -11.77 -23.24 21.90
N ALA A 321 -12.02 -23.48 20.61
CA ALA A 321 -13.32 -23.90 20.10
C ALA A 321 -13.80 -25.20 20.76
N SER A 322 -12.94 -26.21 20.88
CA SER A 322 -13.25 -27.49 21.55
C SER A 322 -13.58 -27.28 23.03
N SER A 323 -12.84 -26.41 23.72
CA SER A 323 -13.12 -26.11 25.14
C SER A 323 -14.46 -25.38 25.31
N ALA A 324 -14.78 -24.43 24.43
CA ALA A 324 -16.08 -23.75 24.44
C ALA A 324 -17.23 -24.76 24.18
N MET A 325 -17.07 -25.65 23.20
CA MET A 325 -18.05 -26.69 22.92
C MET A 325 -18.25 -27.63 24.10
N ALA A 326 -17.17 -28.07 24.76
CA ALA A 326 -17.25 -28.92 25.93
C ALA A 326 -17.96 -28.24 27.10
N LEU A 327 -17.74 -26.91 27.24
CA LEU A 327 -18.42 -26.11 28.27
C LEU A 327 -19.93 -25.99 27.98
N ALA A 328 -20.32 -25.72 26.73
CA ALA A 328 -21.72 -25.73 26.30
C ALA A 328 -22.38 -27.09 26.58
N GLU A 329 -21.70 -28.18 26.27
CA GLU A 329 -22.22 -29.54 26.45
C GLU A 329 -22.43 -29.88 27.94
N ARG A 330 -21.52 -29.43 28.81
CA ARG A 330 -21.70 -29.59 30.27
C ARG A 330 -22.87 -28.74 30.77
N ALA A 331 -23.05 -27.54 30.29
CA ALA A 331 -24.19 -26.69 30.64
C ALA A 331 -25.52 -27.32 30.19
N GLU A 332 -25.58 -27.89 28.98
CA GLU A 332 -26.73 -28.66 28.48
C GLU A 332 -27.07 -29.85 29.38
N ILE A 333 -26.06 -30.61 29.85
CA ILE A 333 -26.25 -31.74 30.77
C ILE A 333 -26.83 -31.25 32.10
N ILE A 334 -26.33 -30.13 32.65
CA ILE A 334 -26.82 -29.57 33.91
C ILE A 334 -28.26 -29.07 33.74
N ALA A 335 -28.58 -28.38 32.62
CA ALA A 335 -29.95 -27.97 32.30
C ALA A 335 -30.92 -29.19 32.25
N GLY A 336 -30.48 -30.31 31.63
CA GLY A 336 -31.22 -31.56 31.63
C GLY A 336 -31.45 -32.12 33.02
N ALA A 337 -30.42 -32.16 33.86
CA ALA A 337 -30.52 -32.67 35.24
C ALA A 337 -31.43 -31.81 36.13
N LEU A 338 -31.42 -30.47 35.94
CA LEU A 338 -32.34 -29.57 36.64
C LEU A 338 -33.81 -29.90 36.30
N ALA A 339 -34.09 -30.13 35.01
CA ALA A 339 -35.43 -30.50 34.58
C ALA A 339 -35.88 -31.88 35.10
N GLU A 340 -34.97 -32.87 35.18
CA GLU A 340 -35.24 -34.18 35.77
C GLU A 340 -35.51 -34.10 37.28
N ALA A 341 -34.94 -33.08 37.94
CA ALA A 341 -35.15 -32.84 39.37
C ALA A 341 -36.39 -31.97 39.67
N ASP A 342 -37.30 -31.78 38.71
CA ASP A 342 -38.48 -30.90 38.81
C ASP A 342 -38.15 -29.46 39.26
N VAL A 343 -36.95 -28.99 38.94
CA VAL A 343 -36.52 -27.63 39.22
C VAL A 343 -37.04 -26.73 38.10
N VAL A 344 -37.94 -25.83 38.44
CA VAL A 344 -38.55 -24.90 37.47
C VAL A 344 -37.49 -23.97 36.91
N THR A 345 -37.37 -23.93 35.60
CA THR A 345 -36.47 -23.05 34.86
C THR A 345 -37.24 -22.14 33.90
N ALA A 346 -36.60 -21.09 33.41
CA ALA A 346 -37.17 -20.21 32.39
C ALA A 346 -37.53 -20.94 31.07
N HIS A 347 -36.92 -22.11 30.82
CA HIS A 347 -37.14 -22.90 29.61
C HIS A 347 -38.33 -23.86 29.69
N ASP A 348 -38.94 -24.09 30.85
CA ASP A 348 -39.96 -25.12 31.07
C ASP A 348 -41.17 -24.95 30.15
N ALA A 349 -41.69 -23.74 30.04
CA ALA A 349 -42.84 -23.49 29.16
C ALA A 349 -42.55 -23.84 27.69
N ILE A 350 -41.32 -23.58 27.24
CA ILE A 350 -40.88 -23.88 25.86
C ILE A 350 -40.61 -25.38 25.72
N ARG A 351 -40.02 -26.01 26.75
CA ARG A 351 -39.81 -27.46 26.81
C ARG A 351 -41.14 -28.22 26.68
N ASP A 352 -42.11 -27.83 27.49
CA ASP A 352 -43.43 -28.49 27.51
C ASP A 352 -44.16 -28.31 26.17
N ALA A 353 -44.05 -27.10 25.56
CA ALA A 353 -44.57 -26.82 24.23
C ALA A 353 -43.90 -27.68 23.15
N ALA A 354 -42.56 -27.81 23.18
CA ALA A 354 -41.83 -28.63 22.22
C ALA A 354 -42.21 -30.12 22.33
N GLN A 355 -42.28 -30.64 23.56
CA GLN A 355 -42.68 -32.03 23.82
C GLN A 355 -44.14 -32.29 23.40
N GLN A 356 -45.04 -31.36 23.67
CA GLN A 356 -46.43 -31.47 23.22
C GLN A 356 -46.53 -31.46 21.70
N ALA A 357 -45.87 -30.52 21.04
CA ALA A 357 -45.85 -30.44 19.59
C ALA A 357 -45.21 -31.68 18.93
N ALA A 358 -44.14 -32.22 19.52
CA ALA A 358 -43.53 -33.46 19.05
C ALA A 358 -44.52 -34.66 19.11
N ARG A 359 -45.29 -34.79 20.23
CA ARG A 359 -46.35 -35.80 20.35
C ARG A 359 -47.47 -35.58 19.32
N ASP A 360 -47.87 -34.34 19.10
CA ASP A 360 -48.95 -34.00 18.16
C ASP A 360 -48.54 -34.31 16.71
N VAL A 361 -47.31 -33.99 16.32
CA VAL A 361 -46.73 -34.34 15.00
C VAL A 361 -46.65 -35.86 14.86
N GLY A 362 -46.19 -36.60 15.89
CA GLY A 362 -46.16 -38.05 15.88
C GLY A 362 -47.53 -38.67 15.61
N ARG A 363 -48.56 -38.24 16.38
CA ARG A 363 -49.96 -38.68 16.17
C ARG A 363 -50.50 -38.34 14.79
N LEU A 364 -50.20 -37.16 14.30
CA LEU A 364 -50.60 -36.69 12.96
C LEU A 364 -49.99 -37.58 11.87
N PHE A 365 -48.73 -37.93 12.00
CA PHE A 365 -48.04 -38.83 11.06
C PHE A 365 -48.58 -40.26 11.13
N GLU A 366 -48.83 -40.79 12.34
CA GLU A 366 -49.47 -42.12 12.55
C GLU A 366 -50.87 -42.19 11.92
N GLY A 367 -51.69 -41.16 12.16
CA GLY A 367 -53.02 -41.05 11.54
C GLY A 367 -52.97 -40.95 10.01
N ALA A 368 -51.99 -40.26 9.47
CA ALA A 368 -51.80 -40.18 8.03
C ALA A 368 -51.37 -41.51 7.40
N ILE A 369 -50.52 -42.27 8.07
CA ILE A 369 -50.16 -43.64 7.65
C ILE A 369 -51.42 -44.55 7.70
N ALA A 370 -52.16 -44.53 8.81
CA ALA A 370 -53.36 -45.35 8.99
C ALA A 370 -54.46 -45.06 7.96
N SER A 371 -54.58 -43.77 7.53
CA SER A 371 -55.55 -43.36 6.48
C SER A 371 -55.02 -43.56 5.06
N GLY A 372 -53.82 -44.06 4.86
CA GLY A 372 -53.20 -44.24 3.54
C GLY A 372 -52.78 -42.96 2.85
N ARG A 373 -52.76 -41.81 3.54
CA ARG A 373 -52.36 -40.50 3.00
C ARG A 373 -50.89 -40.41 2.67
N ILE A 374 -50.04 -41.17 3.43
CA ILE A 374 -48.62 -41.34 3.15
C ILE A 374 -48.22 -42.77 3.58
N SER A 375 -47.30 -43.41 2.84
CA SER A 375 -46.75 -44.67 3.28
C SER A 375 -45.62 -44.45 4.33
N ARG A 376 -45.40 -45.47 5.19
CA ARG A 376 -44.31 -45.41 6.18
C ARG A 376 -42.95 -45.21 5.50
N GLU A 377 -42.72 -45.95 4.39
CA GLU A 377 -41.47 -45.85 3.60
C GLU A 377 -41.26 -44.45 3.04
N ALA A 378 -42.32 -43.76 2.59
CA ALA A 378 -42.24 -42.40 2.11
C ALA A 378 -41.98 -41.41 3.25
N LEU A 379 -42.61 -41.58 4.42
CA LEU A 379 -42.39 -40.70 5.58
C LEU A 379 -40.98 -40.81 6.16
N PHE A 380 -40.35 -41.98 6.04
CA PHE A 380 -38.97 -42.22 6.46
C PHE A 380 -37.95 -42.15 5.31
N ASP A 381 -38.29 -41.55 4.17
CA ASP A 381 -37.33 -41.31 3.05
C ASP A 381 -36.24 -40.35 3.52
N ARG A 382 -34.97 -40.73 3.36
CA ARG A 382 -33.79 -39.93 3.70
C ARG A 382 -32.93 -39.66 2.44
N ARG A 383 -33.51 -39.82 1.26
CA ARG A 383 -32.89 -39.51 -0.02
C ARG A 383 -33.15 -38.07 -0.37
N TYR A 384 -32.21 -37.19 0.00
CA TYR A 384 -32.29 -35.76 -0.23
C TYR A 384 -31.91 -35.46 -1.70
N ARG A 385 -32.90 -35.20 -2.55
CA ARG A 385 -32.71 -34.89 -3.97
C ARG A 385 -32.48 -33.39 -4.11
N PRO A 386 -31.31 -32.93 -4.62
CA PRO A 386 -31.03 -31.51 -4.77
C PRO A 386 -32.06 -30.83 -5.67
N ILE A 387 -32.50 -29.62 -5.32
CA ILE A 387 -33.32 -28.76 -6.14
C ILE A 387 -32.36 -27.88 -6.97
N PRO A 388 -32.32 -28.04 -8.31
CA PRO A 388 -31.41 -27.27 -9.15
C PRO A 388 -31.64 -25.77 -9.04
N GLY A 389 -30.55 -24.98 -9.16
CA GLY A 389 -30.62 -23.51 -9.19
C GLY A 389 -30.95 -22.85 -7.85
N THR A 390 -30.85 -23.57 -6.72
CA THR A 390 -31.07 -23.00 -5.38
C THR A 390 -29.74 -22.68 -4.69
N ASN A 391 -29.63 -21.47 -4.16
CA ASN A 391 -28.54 -21.03 -3.30
C ASN A 391 -29.11 -20.18 -2.15
N PRO A 392 -29.07 -20.64 -0.89
CA PRO A 392 -28.46 -21.89 -0.38
C PRO A 392 -29.06 -23.18 -0.95
N PRO A 393 -28.30 -24.31 -0.93
CA PRO A 393 -28.78 -25.59 -1.45
C PRO A 393 -30.05 -26.08 -0.76
N LYS A 394 -31.02 -26.53 -1.55
CA LYS A 394 -32.29 -27.10 -1.09
C LYS A 394 -32.48 -28.51 -1.62
N TYR A 395 -33.35 -29.26 -0.97
CA TYR A 395 -33.58 -30.66 -1.28
C TYR A 395 -35.08 -30.98 -1.28
N ASN A 396 -35.43 -32.09 -1.91
CA ASN A 396 -36.75 -32.71 -1.85
C ASN A 396 -36.63 -34.13 -1.32
N THR A 397 -37.67 -34.57 -0.55
CA THR A 397 -37.90 -35.94 -0.10
C THR A 397 -39.27 -36.40 -0.56
N LEU A 398 -39.63 -37.67 -0.30
CA LEU A 398 -40.95 -38.20 -0.63
C LEU A 398 -42.06 -37.70 0.31
N PHE A 399 -41.72 -37.14 1.47
CA PHE A 399 -42.69 -36.62 2.43
C PHE A 399 -42.93 -35.12 2.36
N ASP A 400 -42.23 -34.36 1.51
CA ASP A 400 -42.32 -32.91 1.48
C ASP A 400 -43.73 -32.38 1.18
N ALA A 401 -44.37 -32.90 0.15
CA ALA A 401 -45.74 -32.47 -0.19
C ALA A 401 -46.75 -32.72 0.92
N PHE A 402 -46.56 -33.83 1.67
CA PHE A 402 -47.38 -34.17 2.81
C PHE A 402 -47.10 -33.20 3.98
N THR A 403 -45.84 -32.97 4.32
CA THR A 403 -45.49 -32.09 5.43
C THR A 403 -45.83 -30.62 5.15
N ASP A 404 -45.73 -30.16 3.90
CA ASP A 404 -46.13 -28.81 3.48
C ASP A 404 -47.64 -28.57 3.72
N ASP A 405 -48.47 -29.60 3.67
CA ASP A 405 -49.91 -29.52 3.92
C ASP A 405 -50.26 -29.65 5.42
N VAL A 406 -49.61 -30.54 6.18
CA VAL A 406 -50.05 -30.90 7.54
C VAL A 406 -49.31 -30.17 8.66
N LEU A 407 -48.08 -29.74 8.50
CA LEU A 407 -47.30 -29.11 9.56
C LEU A 407 -47.61 -27.61 9.79
N PRO A 408 -47.89 -26.78 8.78
CA PRO A 408 -48.09 -25.35 8.99
C PRO A 408 -49.16 -24.99 10.01
N PRO A 409 -50.35 -25.65 10.06
CA PRO A 409 -51.36 -25.32 11.07
C PRO A 409 -50.85 -25.45 12.50
N LEU A 410 -50.08 -26.50 12.80
CA LEU A 410 -49.52 -26.76 14.13
C LEU A 410 -48.37 -25.76 14.43
N GLN A 411 -47.47 -25.58 13.49
CA GLN A 411 -46.29 -24.73 13.65
C GLN A 411 -46.64 -23.23 13.78
N GLU A 412 -47.59 -22.75 12.99
CA GLU A 412 -48.03 -21.35 13.03
C GLU A 412 -48.91 -21.05 14.27
N ALA A 413 -49.75 -22.01 14.70
CA ALA A 413 -50.54 -21.87 15.92
C ALA A 413 -49.63 -21.71 17.15
N LEU A 414 -48.53 -22.48 17.22
CA LEU A 414 -47.56 -22.37 18.31
C LEU A 414 -46.85 -21.01 18.32
N LEU A 415 -46.44 -20.52 17.18
CA LEU A 415 -45.83 -19.17 17.08
C LEU A 415 -46.80 -18.05 17.47
N ALA A 416 -48.10 -18.21 17.15
CA ALA A 416 -49.12 -17.24 17.52
C ALA A 416 -49.39 -17.25 19.02
N ALA A 417 -49.36 -18.44 19.65
CA ALA A 417 -49.56 -18.61 21.09
C ALA A 417 -48.37 -18.14 21.95
N MET A 418 -47.15 -18.16 21.40
CA MET A 418 -45.90 -17.81 22.10
C MET A 418 -45.07 -16.82 21.29
N PRO A 419 -45.32 -15.50 21.41
CA PRO A 419 -44.65 -14.47 20.58
C PRO A 419 -43.12 -14.37 20.76
N GLN A 420 -42.58 -14.88 21.88
CA GLN A 420 -41.14 -14.94 22.15
C GLN A 420 -40.40 -15.92 21.25
N LEU A 421 -41.13 -16.83 20.55
CA LEU A 421 -40.52 -17.81 19.67
C LEU A 421 -40.07 -17.17 18.35
N ALA A 422 -38.84 -17.48 17.96
CA ALA A 422 -38.33 -17.09 16.67
C ALA A 422 -38.80 -18.05 15.55
N TYR A 423 -38.87 -19.36 15.85
CA TYR A 423 -39.41 -20.38 14.95
C TYR A 423 -39.83 -21.62 15.71
N ALA A 424 -40.66 -22.43 15.07
CA ALA A 424 -41.06 -23.74 15.56
C ALA A 424 -41.32 -24.68 14.38
N GLY A 425 -40.79 -25.91 14.41
CA GLY A 425 -41.03 -26.84 13.32
C GLY A 425 -40.37 -28.20 13.49
N ALA A 426 -40.83 -29.16 12.68
CA ALA A 426 -40.34 -30.52 12.66
C ALA A 426 -39.15 -30.67 11.70
N VAL A 427 -38.11 -31.35 12.16
CA VAL A 427 -36.95 -31.75 11.34
C VAL A 427 -36.79 -33.28 11.43
N ASP A 428 -36.27 -33.89 10.38
CA ASP A 428 -35.96 -35.31 10.44
C ASP A 428 -34.70 -35.61 11.26
N ASP A 429 -34.35 -36.86 11.43
CA ASP A 429 -33.22 -37.32 12.23
C ASP A 429 -31.84 -36.93 11.68
N HIS A 430 -31.77 -36.38 10.46
CA HIS A 430 -30.56 -35.82 9.85
C HIS A 430 -30.52 -34.28 9.86
N GLY A 431 -31.57 -33.64 10.40
CA GLY A 431 -31.67 -32.19 10.47
C GLY A 431 -32.25 -31.54 9.21
N TYR A 432 -32.92 -32.33 8.37
CA TYR A 432 -33.66 -31.79 7.20
C TYR A 432 -34.95 -31.14 7.68
N PHE A 433 -35.17 -29.87 7.26
CA PHE A 433 -36.34 -29.09 7.60
C PHE A 433 -37.29 -29.04 6.38
N PRO A 434 -38.23 -29.98 6.27
CA PRO A 434 -39.08 -30.13 5.09
C PRO A 434 -39.99 -28.89 4.89
N THR A 435 -40.60 -28.42 6.00
CA THR A 435 -41.59 -27.34 5.99
C THR A 435 -41.32 -26.39 7.14
N HIS A 436 -40.78 -25.23 6.85
CA HIS A 436 -40.50 -24.19 7.84
C HIS A 436 -41.71 -23.27 8.04
N ASN A 437 -41.67 -22.43 9.08
CA ASN A 437 -42.67 -21.37 9.28
C ASN A 437 -42.80 -20.46 8.05
N ARG A 438 -43.99 -19.93 7.80
CA ARG A 438 -44.29 -19.08 6.63
C ARG A 438 -43.35 -17.91 6.47
N LYS A 439 -42.97 -17.27 7.58
CA LYS A 439 -42.01 -16.17 7.57
C LYS A 439 -40.62 -16.54 7.05
N PHE A 440 -40.26 -17.83 7.12
CA PHE A 440 -39.00 -18.37 6.62
C PHE A 440 -39.17 -19.29 5.39
N SER A 441 -40.33 -19.20 4.74
CA SER A 441 -40.66 -19.92 3.52
C SER A 441 -41.04 -18.97 2.37
N GLN A 442 -40.49 -17.75 2.37
CA GLN A 442 -40.74 -16.75 1.34
C GLN A 442 -40.17 -17.21 -0.01
N PRO A 443 -40.72 -16.76 -1.15
CA PRO A 443 -40.17 -17.08 -2.46
C PRO A 443 -38.68 -16.71 -2.56
N LEU A 444 -37.91 -17.52 -3.30
CA LEU A 444 -36.51 -17.20 -3.59
C LEU A 444 -36.43 -15.94 -4.46
N THR A 445 -35.54 -15.02 -4.10
CA THR A 445 -35.29 -13.78 -4.82
C THR A 445 -34.10 -13.87 -5.78
N GLY A 446 -33.25 -14.89 -5.63
CA GLY A 446 -31.96 -15.03 -6.31
C GLY A 446 -30.83 -14.23 -5.65
N ASN A 447 -31.12 -13.47 -4.59
CA ASN A 447 -30.11 -12.80 -3.77
C ASN A 447 -29.80 -13.68 -2.55
N TYR A 448 -28.57 -14.16 -2.46
CA TYR A 448 -28.13 -15.07 -1.39
C TYR A 448 -28.38 -14.51 0.03
N ASP A 449 -28.06 -13.24 0.26
CA ASP A 449 -28.16 -12.62 1.61
C ASP A 449 -29.62 -12.48 2.06
N VAL A 450 -30.54 -12.29 1.13
CA VAL A 450 -31.98 -12.24 1.36
C VAL A 450 -32.53 -13.65 1.55
N ASP A 451 -32.15 -14.59 0.69
CA ASP A 451 -32.70 -15.94 0.63
C ASP A 451 -32.22 -16.82 1.81
N ILE A 452 -30.98 -16.60 2.28
CA ILE A 452 -30.45 -17.32 3.45
C ILE A 452 -31.23 -17.02 4.73
N VAL A 453 -31.80 -15.82 4.84
CA VAL A 453 -32.60 -15.37 6.00
C VAL A 453 -34.07 -15.76 5.84
N ASN A 454 -34.68 -15.45 4.69
CA ASN A 454 -36.12 -15.49 4.50
C ASN A 454 -36.65 -16.80 3.89
N ASN A 455 -35.77 -17.64 3.35
CA ASN A 455 -36.16 -18.93 2.79
C ASN A 455 -35.31 -20.06 3.35
N ARG A 456 -35.74 -20.61 4.48
CA ARG A 456 -35.06 -21.67 5.22
C ARG A 456 -35.73 -23.04 5.09
N THR A 457 -36.90 -23.15 4.45
CA THR A 457 -37.61 -24.40 4.16
C THR A 457 -36.81 -25.26 3.18
N LYS A 458 -36.97 -26.59 3.26
CA LYS A 458 -36.34 -27.60 2.41
C LYS A 458 -34.80 -27.55 2.44
N ARG A 459 -34.25 -27.12 3.57
CA ARG A 459 -32.80 -27.12 3.83
C ARG A 459 -32.38 -28.23 4.76
N LEU A 460 -31.18 -28.75 4.54
CA LEU A 460 -30.49 -29.66 5.43
C LEU A 460 -29.56 -28.87 6.35
N PHE A 461 -29.88 -28.79 7.62
CA PHE A 461 -29.06 -28.17 8.64
C PHE A 461 -28.07 -29.21 9.19
N SER A 462 -26.93 -29.30 8.52
CA SER A 462 -25.89 -30.28 8.83
C SER A 462 -24.85 -29.79 9.87
N ASP A 463 -25.03 -28.55 10.38
CA ASP A 463 -24.26 -28.06 11.51
C ASP A 463 -24.52 -28.84 12.80
N ARG A 464 -23.70 -28.60 13.85
CA ARG A 464 -23.80 -29.29 15.12
C ARG A 464 -25.22 -29.22 15.74
N THR A 465 -25.80 -28.02 15.73
CA THR A 465 -27.13 -27.79 16.34
C THR A 465 -28.22 -28.49 15.56
N GLY A 466 -28.23 -28.38 14.24
CA GLY A 466 -29.22 -28.98 13.37
C GLY A 466 -29.20 -30.51 13.40
N LYS A 467 -28.02 -31.14 13.36
CA LYS A 467 -27.88 -32.60 13.49
C LYS A 467 -28.33 -33.11 14.84
N ARG A 468 -27.91 -32.49 15.93
CA ARG A 468 -28.22 -32.93 17.28
C ARG A 468 -29.70 -32.80 17.63
N CYS A 469 -30.38 -31.74 17.17
CA CYS A 469 -31.80 -31.58 17.41
C CYS A 469 -32.63 -32.65 16.70
N GLY A 470 -32.27 -33.03 15.47
CA GLY A 470 -32.94 -34.09 14.72
C GLY A 470 -32.68 -35.48 15.29
N SER A 471 -31.44 -35.77 15.69
CA SER A 471 -31.03 -37.09 16.21
C SER A 471 -31.26 -37.29 17.70
N ASN A 472 -31.76 -36.30 18.44
CA ASN A 472 -31.99 -36.38 19.87
C ASN A 472 -33.09 -37.38 20.22
N THR A 473 -32.80 -38.32 21.12
CA THR A 473 -33.75 -39.31 21.65
C THR A 473 -34.04 -39.10 23.14
N ARG A 474 -33.39 -38.14 23.81
CA ARG A 474 -33.71 -37.76 25.19
C ARG A 474 -35.04 -37.01 25.23
N PRO A 475 -35.72 -36.88 26.38
CA PRO A 475 -36.99 -36.19 26.48
C PRO A 475 -36.96 -34.77 25.87
N PHE A 476 -35.86 -34.08 26.00
CA PHE A 476 -35.57 -32.81 25.29
C PHE A 476 -34.07 -32.60 25.17
N LEU A 477 -33.67 -31.65 24.32
CA LEU A 477 -32.32 -31.16 24.20
C LEU A 477 -32.38 -29.62 24.07
N LEU A 478 -31.74 -28.92 25.01
CA LEU A 478 -31.55 -27.47 24.95
C LEU A 478 -30.14 -27.18 24.44
N GLN A 479 -30.02 -26.43 23.40
CA GLN A 479 -28.75 -25.96 22.81
C GLN A 479 -28.75 -24.45 22.69
N THR A 480 -27.56 -23.84 22.68
CA THR A 480 -27.39 -22.42 22.37
C THR A 480 -26.39 -22.30 21.25
N TYR A 481 -26.70 -21.49 20.25
CA TYR A 481 -25.86 -21.27 19.09
C TYR A 481 -25.98 -19.83 18.57
N LYS A 482 -24.98 -19.40 17.86
CA LYS A 482 -25.03 -18.13 17.15
C LYS A 482 -25.43 -18.38 15.70
N ARG A 483 -26.46 -17.68 15.25
CA ARG A 483 -26.96 -17.78 13.86
C ARG A 483 -25.95 -17.15 12.88
N ASP A 484 -26.11 -17.50 11.62
CA ASP A 484 -25.50 -16.84 10.47
C ASP A 484 -25.73 -15.31 10.44
N THR A 485 -26.82 -14.83 11.06
CA THR A 485 -27.14 -13.41 11.26
C THR A 485 -26.40 -12.75 12.43
N GLY A 486 -25.59 -13.49 13.20
CA GLY A 486 -24.90 -12.99 14.39
C GLY A 486 -25.71 -13.00 15.69
N GLU A 487 -26.99 -13.41 15.65
CA GLU A 487 -27.87 -13.43 16.81
C GLU A 487 -27.67 -14.73 17.62
N VAL A 488 -27.53 -14.62 18.94
CA VAL A 488 -27.46 -15.79 19.84
C VAL A 488 -28.87 -16.27 20.16
N MET A 489 -29.08 -17.57 19.96
CA MET A 489 -30.39 -18.21 20.13
C MET A 489 -30.29 -19.50 20.91
N HIS A 490 -31.33 -19.76 21.69
CA HIS A 490 -31.59 -21.07 22.20
C HIS A 490 -32.38 -21.91 21.20
N ASP A 491 -32.07 -23.19 21.10
CA ASP A 491 -32.75 -24.18 20.31
C ASP A 491 -33.15 -25.32 21.24
N LEU A 492 -34.45 -25.47 21.50
CA LEU A 492 -34.99 -26.56 22.32
C LEU A 492 -35.71 -27.55 21.43
N SER A 493 -35.31 -28.80 21.46
CA SER A 493 -35.92 -29.85 20.64
C SER A 493 -36.42 -31.03 21.49
N ALA A 494 -37.51 -31.62 21.04
CA ALA A 494 -38.08 -32.86 21.62
C ALA A 494 -38.25 -33.92 20.52
N PRO A 495 -38.01 -35.21 20.80
CA PRO A 495 -38.03 -36.27 19.79
C PRO A 495 -39.45 -36.56 19.30
N ILE A 496 -39.59 -36.78 18.01
CA ILE A 496 -40.82 -37.20 17.35
C ILE A 496 -40.74 -38.70 17.11
N TYR A 497 -41.70 -39.45 17.65
CA TYR A 497 -41.83 -40.88 17.42
C TYR A 497 -43.08 -41.20 16.59
N VAL A 498 -42.97 -42.15 15.67
CA VAL A 498 -44.05 -42.63 14.80
C VAL A 498 -44.07 -44.16 14.93
N HIS A 499 -45.11 -44.71 15.51
CA HIS A 499 -45.23 -46.14 15.84
C HIS A 499 -43.98 -46.66 16.60
N GLY A 500 -43.49 -45.89 17.56
CA GLY A 500 -42.31 -46.21 18.36
C GLY A 500 -40.97 -46.05 17.67
N GLN A 501 -40.92 -45.71 16.39
CA GLN A 501 -39.68 -45.42 15.67
C GLN A 501 -39.39 -43.93 15.69
N HIS A 502 -38.18 -43.56 16.02
CA HIS A 502 -37.71 -42.18 16.01
C HIS A 502 -37.70 -41.63 14.56
N TRP A 503 -38.45 -40.57 14.30
CA TRP A 503 -38.54 -39.92 12.99
C TRP A 503 -37.61 -38.72 12.88
N GLY A 504 -37.45 -37.95 13.97
CA GLY A 504 -36.68 -36.71 14.03
C GLY A 504 -37.01 -35.91 15.29
N GLY A 505 -36.91 -34.61 15.25
CA GLY A 505 -37.16 -33.70 16.35
C GLY A 505 -38.12 -32.57 16.02
N PHE A 506 -38.96 -32.16 16.97
CA PHE A 506 -39.64 -30.87 16.91
C PHE A 506 -38.77 -29.86 17.63
N ARG A 507 -38.33 -28.85 16.92
CA ARG A 507 -37.41 -27.84 17.41
C ARG A 507 -38.05 -26.44 17.49
N ILE A 508 -37.74 -25.74 18.56
CA ILE A 508 -38.20 -24.38 18.84
C ILE A 508 -36.97 -23.48 19.05
N GLY A 509 -36.86 -22.44 18.24
CA GLY A 509 -35.82 -21.42 18.42
C GLY A 509 -36.40 -20.16 19.07
N TYR A 510 -35.71 -19.62 20.06
CA TYR A 510 -36.08 -18.39 20.74
C TYR A 510 -34.85 -17.58 21.14
N LYS A 511 -35.05 -16.26 21.36
CA LYS A 511 -33.93 -15.38 21.71
C LYS A 511 -33.45 -15.62 23.13
N SER A 512 -32.16 -15.59 23.33
CA SER A 512 -31.55 -15.54 24.66
C SER A 512 -32.02 -14.25 25.39
N GLY A 513 -32.57 -14.42 26.60
CA GLY A 513 -33.09 -13.29 27.41
C GLY A 513 -34.54 -12.90 27.12
N ALA A 514 -35.27 -13.62 26.27
CA ALA A 514 -36.71 -13.45 26.05
C ALA A 514 -37.54 -14.24 27.10
N HIS A 515 -37.37 -13.89 28.37
CA HIS A 515 -38.08 -14.52 29.51
C HIS A 515 -39.18 -13.62 30.06
#